data_4c4b99bdae2783cbe4304c5340545aef
#
_entry.id   4c4b99bdae2783cbe4304c5340545aef
#
_cell.length_a   1.000
_cell.length_b   1.000
_cell.length_c   1.000
_cell.angle_alpha   90.00
_cell.angle_beta   90.00
_cell.angle_gamma   90.00
#
_symmetry.space_group_name_H-M   'P 1'
#
loop_
_entity.id
_entity.type
_entity.pdbx_description
1 polymer ?
#
loop_
_entity_poly.entity_id
_entity_poly.type
_entity_poly.pdbx_seq_one_letter_code
_entity_poly.pdbx_strand_id
1 'polypeptide(L)'
;MKPILLVDFGSTNTKVTAADVDECRILGTATAYTTVETDINEGLGNALKILEKTTGPLEYAERYACSSAAGGLKMISIGLVPELTAQASREASLGAGAKVWKTYSFQLTKGDMREIEDYHPDIILLTGGTDGGNTETILYNAQALSKLSYDCPIVVAGNRNAADECLEILKDRSVYVCENVMPRLGELNVLPAQKPVSYTHLTLPTILRV
;
A
#
# COMPACT_ATOMS: atom_id res chain seq x y z
N MET A 1 1.84 -32.66 0.16
CA MET A 1 1.00 -31.68 -0.58
C MET A 1 0.66 -30.53 0.35
N LYS A 2 1.11 -29.32 0.01
CA LYS A 2 0.85 -28.08 0.75
C LYS A 2 0.10 -27.11 -0.17
N PRO A 3 -1.24 -27.20 -0.25
CA PRO A 3 -2.02 -26.34 -1.12
C PRO A 3 -2.02 -24.91 -0.59
N ILE A 4 -1.84 -23.95 -1.50
CA ILE A 4 -2.05 -22.51 -1.26
C ILE A 4 -3.12 -21.99 -2.19
N LEU A 5 -3.83 -20.94 -1.78
CA LEU A 5 -4.81 -20.23 -2.59
C LEU A 5 -4.25 -18.86 -2.98
N LEU A 6 -4.24 -18.58 -4.28
CA LEU A 6 -3.91 -17.28 -4.84
C LEU A 6 -5.18 -16.66 -5.40
N VAL A 7 -5.46 -15.41 -5.02
CA VAL A 7 -6.65 -14.66 -5.44
C VAL A 7 -6.21 -13.36 -6.13
N ASP A 8 -6.70 -13.14 -7.34
CA ASP A 8 -6.54 -11.87 -8.07
C ASP A 8 -7.92 -11.25 -8.29
N PHE A 9 -8.17 -10.12 -7.61
CA PHE A 9 -9.39 -9.34 -7.80
C PHE A 9 -9.20 -8.36 -8.95
N GLY A 10 -9.62 -8.76 -10.16
CA GLY A 10 -9.66 -7.87 -11.32
C GLY A 10 -10.91 -6.97 -11.32
N SER A 11 -10.88 -5.91 -12.12
CA SER A 11 -12.02 -4.96 -12.26
C SER A 11 -13.30 -5.61 -12.78
N THR A 12 -13.17 -6.69 -13.54
CA THR A 12 -14.30 -7.41 -14.14
C THR A 12 -14.42 -8.83 -13.63
N ASN A 13 -13.29 -9.50 -13.40
CA ASN A 13 -13.27 -10.89 -12.97
C ASN A 13 -12.32 -11.12 -11.80
N THR A 14 -12.79 -11.86 -10.81
CA THR A 14 -11.98 -12.43 -9.73
C THR A 14 -11.45 -13.78 -10.19
N LYS A 15 -10.14 -13.94 -10.18
CA LYS A 15 -9.45 -15.18 -10.53
C LYS A 15 -8.90 -15.85 -9.28
N VAL A 16 -9.10 -17.15 -9.15
CA VAL A 16 -8.54 -17.97 -8.07
C VAL A 16 -7.69 -19.08 -8.64
N THR A 17 -6.57 -19.34 -7.99
CA THR A 17 -5.64 -20.41 -8.38
C THR A 17 -5.25 -21.21 -7.14
N ALA A 18 -5.47 -22.52 -7.17
CA ALA A 18 -4.91 -23.45 -6.21
C ALA A 18 -3.58 -23.99 -6.71
N ALA A 19 -2.54 -23.91 -5.91
CA ALA A 19 -1.22 -24.42 -6.24
C ALA A 19 -0.66 -25.29 -5.11
N ASP A 20 0.09 -26.31 -5.46
CA ASP A 20 0.88 -27.11 -4.53
C ASP A 20 2.31 -26.61 -4.51
N VAL A 21 2.75 -26.09 -3.38
CA VAL A 21 4.09 -25.51 -3.23
C VAL A 21 5.17 -26.60 -3.20
N ASP A 22 4.86 -27.75 -2.59
CA ASP A 22 5.83 -28.84 -2.47
C ASP A 22 6.15 -29.46 -3.84
N GLU A 23 5.12 -29.61 -4.69
CA GLU A 23 5.25 -30.21 -6.02
C GLU A 23 5.42 -29.16 -7.14
N CYS A 24 5.46 -27.87 -6.79
CA CYS A 24 5.61 -26.75 -7.73
C CYS A 24 4.61 -26.84 -8.91
N ARG A 25 3.34 -27.17 -8.65
CA ARG A 25 2.32 -27.32 -9.69
C ARG A 25 1.03 -26.59 -9.38
N ILE A 26 0.31 -26.17 -10.43
CA ILE A 26 -1.04 -25.64 -10.33
C ILE A 26 -2.02 -26.81 -10.23
N LEU A 27 -2.86 -26.80 -9.18
CA LEU A 27 -3.92 -27.80 -8.97
C LEU A 27 -5.16 -27.45 -9.77
N GLY A 28 -5.47 -26.15 -9.93
CA GLY A 28 -6.58 -25.67 -10.72
C GLY A 28 -6.69 -24.16 -10.69
N THR A 29 -7.42 -23.61 -11.66
CA THR A 29 -7.77 -22.18 -11.73
C THR A 29 -9.26 -22.02 -12.01
N ALA A 30 -9.86 -20.95 -11.50
CA ALA A 30 -11.23 -20.59 -11.80
C ALA A 30 -11.38 -19.07 -11.87
N THR A 31 -12.42 -18.62 -12.54
CA THR A 31 -12.72 -17.19 -12.71
C THR A 31 -14.22 -16.99 -12.56
N ALA A 32 -14.60 -15.93 -11.84
CA ALA A 32 -15.98 -15.48 -11.76
C ALA A 32 -16.04 -13.95 -11.88
N TYR A 33 -17.21 -13.41 -12.17
CA TYR A 33 -17.43 -11.97 -12.23
C TYR A 33 -17.13 -11.33 -10.87
N THR A 34 -16.38 -10.22 -10.86
CA THR A 34 -16.13 -9.44 -9.65
C THR A 34 -17.34 -8.56 -9.36
N THR A 35 -18.05 -8.86 -8.27
CA THR A 35 -19.26 -8.14 -7.87
C THR A 35 -18.92 -6.83 -7.14
N VAL A 36 -18.23 -5.90 -7.83
CA VAL A 36 -17.73 -4.63 -7.26
C VAL A 36 -18.89 -3.74 -6.79
N GLU A 37 -20.04 -3.82 -7.47
CA GLU A 37 -21.21 -2.98 -7.18
C GLU A 37 -21.99 -3.41 -5.92
N THR A 38 -21.78 -4.63 -5.46
CA THR A 38 -22.48 -5.19 -4.28
C THR A 38 -21.47 -5.62 -3.20
N ASP A 39 -20.97 -6.84 -3.30
CA ASP A 39 -19.97 -7.40 -2.39
C ASP A 39 -18.98 -8.28 -3.18
N ILE A 40 -17.71 -7.90 -3.17
CA ILE A 40 -16.65 -8.66 -3.86
C ILE A 40 -16.50 -10.08 -3.31
N ASN A 41 -16.97 -10.33 -2.08
CA ASN A 41 -17.01 -11.67 -1.49
C ASN A 41 -17.92 -12.63 -2.25
N GLU A 42 -18.99 -12.13 -2.87
CA GLU A 42 -19.86 -12.96 -3.69
C GLU A 42 -19.11 -13.47 -4.92
N GLY A 43 -18.37 -12.58 -5.61
CA GLY A 43 -17.53 -12.92 -6.75
C GLY A 43 -16.44 -13.93 -6.37
N LEU A 44 -15.77 -13.72 -5.24
CA LEU A 44 -14.80 -14.68 -4.70
C LEU A 44 -15.45 -16.03 -4.38
N GLY A 45 -16.58 -16.02 -3.68
CA GLY A 45 -17.31 -17.24 -3.34
C GLY A 45 -17.74 -18.05 -4.59
N ASN A 46 -18.15 -17.36 -5.65
CA ASN A 46 -18.49 -17.98 -6.92
C ASN A 46 -17.23 -18.58 -7.61
N ALA A 47 -16.10 -17.87 -7.62
CA ALA A 47 -14.86 -18.39 -8.17
C ALA A 47 -14.36 -19.63 -7.41
N LEU A 48 -14.44 -19.61 -6.07
CA LEU A 48 -14.07 -20.76 -5.23
C LEU A 48 -14.96 -21.98 -5.49
N LYS A 49 -16.28 -21.81 -5.61
CA LYS A 49 -17.19 -22.90 -5.97
C LYS A 49 -16.87 -23.52 -7.33
N ILE A 50 -16.45 -22.72 -8.30
CA ILE A 50 -16.01 -23.22 -9.61
C ILE A 50 -14.70 -23.99 -9.48
N LEU A 51 -13.74 -23.45 -8.71
CA LEU A 51 -12.44 -24.09 -8.47
C LEU A 51 -12.63 -25.47 -7.80
N GLU A 52 -13.47 -25.54 -6.78
CA GLU A 52 -13.75 -26.77 -6.04
C GLU A 52 -14.35 -27.88 -6.92
N LYS A 53 -15.13 -27.55 -7.95
CA LYS A 53 -15.62 -28.54 -8.93
C LYS A 53 -14.48 -29.21 -9.71
N THR A 54 -13.35 -28.51 -9.89
CA THR A 54 -12.20 -29.02 -10.65
C THR A 54 -11.19 -29.72 -9.76
N THR A 55 -10.93 -29.17 -8.58
CA THR A 55 -9.87 -29.67 -7.67
C THR A 55 -10.40 -30.61 -6.58
N GLY A 56 -11.70 -30.65 -6.35
CA GLY A 56 -12.30 -31.14 -5.11
C GLY A 56 -12.08 -30.16 -3.97
N PRO A 57 -12.62 -30.48 -2.76
CA PRO A 57 -12.40 -29.64 -1.58
C PRO A 57 -10.93 -29.70 -1.16
N LEU A 58 -10.32 -28.53 -0.94
CA LEU A 58 -8.94 -28.36 -0.52
C LEU A 58 -8.87 -27.54 0.77
N GLU A 59 -8.05 -27.98 1.72
CA GLU A 59 -7.64 -27.17 2.86
C GLU A 59 -6.36 -26.41 2.49
N TYR A 60 -6.45 -25.08 2.45
CA TYR A 60 -5.33 -24.22 2.08
C TYR A 60 -4.48 -23.89 3.30
N ALA A 61 -3.19 -24.20 3.22
CA ALA A 61 -2.20 -23.88 4.25
C ALA A 61 -1.98 -22.35 4.35
N GLU A 62 -2.03 -21.66 3.21
CA GLU A 62 -1.85 -20.21 3.10
C GLU A 62 -2.77 -19.65 2.01
N ARG A 63 -3.13 -18.38 2.16
CA ARG A 63 -3.98 -17.66 1.19
C ARG A 63 -3.36 -16.30 0.91
N TYR A 64 -3.19 -15.98 -0.37
CA TYR A 64 -2.65 -14.73 -0.84
C TYR A 64 -3.62 -14.05 -1.78
N ALA A 65 -3.81 -12.75 -1.63
CA ALA A 65 -4.69 -11.98 -2.49
C ALA A 65 -3.96 -10.73 -3.02
N CYS A 66 -4.26 -10.39 -4.26
CA CYS A 66 -3.92 -9.11 -4.86
C CYS A 66 -5.16 -8.52 -5.53
N SER A 67 -5.19 -7.21 -5.73
CA SER A 67 -6.27 -6.54 -6.44
C SER A 67 -5.73 -5.66 -7.54
N SER A 68 -6.25 -5.86 -8.74
CA SER A 68 -6.09 -4.96 -9.90
C SER A 68 -7.39 -4.21 -10.23
N ALA A 69 -8.45 -4.44 -9.46
CA ALA A 69 -9.80 -3.95 -9.74
C ALA A 69 -9.96 -2.44 -9.63
N ALA A 70 -9.26 -1.81 -8.69
CA ALA A 70 -9.44 -0.38 -8.38
C ALA A 70 -8.28 0.51 -8.84
N GLY A 71 -7.42 0.05 -9.72
CA GLY A 71 -6.27 0.83 -10.20
C GLY A 71 -5.15 1.03 -9.18
N GLY A 72 -5.12 0.24 -8.09
CA GLY A 72 -4.17 0.35 -6.98
C GLY A 72 -4.56 1.43 -5.96
N LEU A 73 -3.95 1.35 -4.77
CA LEU A 73 -4.06 2.40 -3.75
C LEU A 73 -3.61 3.74 -4.33
N LYS A 74 -4.43 4.77 -4.16
CA LYS A 74 -4.06 6.14 -4.52
C LYS A 74 -3.03 6.66 -3.52
N MET A 75 -1.78 6.69 -3.91
CA MET A 75 -0.69 7.17 -3.07
C MET A 75 -0.23 8.55 -3.50
N ILE A 76 0.00 9.41 -2.52
CA ILE A 76 0.85 10.60 -2.71
C ILE A 76 2.15 10.40 -1.95
N SER A 77 3.18 11.10 -2.39
CA SER A 77 4.47 11.10 -1.74
C SER A 77 4.95 12.54 -1.51
N ILE A 78 5.57 12.75 -0.38
CA ILE A 78 6.06 14.04 0.05
C ILE A 78 7.52 13.86 0.49
N GLY A 79 8.42 14.72 0.00
CA GLY A 79 9.82 14.62 0.35
C GLY A 79 10.58 15.92 0.18
N LEU A 80 11.91 15.85 0.31
CA LEU A 80 12.78 17.03 0.26
C LEU A 80 13.21 17.39 -1.16
N VAL A 81 13.61 16.40 -1.96
CA VAL A 81 14.19 16.60 -3.31
C VAL A 81 13.28 15.92 -4.35
N PRO A 82 12.84 16.66 -5.39
CA PRO A 82 11.85 16.15 -6.35
C PRO A 82 12.21 14.81 -7.00
N GLU A 83 13.41 14.72 -7.58
CA GLU A 83 13.83 13.55 -8.34
C GLU A 83 14.00 12.32 -7.45
N LEU A 84 14.61 12.51 -6.27
CA LEU A 84 14.87 11.44 -5.31
C LEU A 84 13.56 10.96 -4.66
N THR A 85 12.67 11.88 -4.34
CA THR A 85 11.34 11.58 -3.80
C THR A 85 10.51 10.81 -4.82
N ALA A 86 10.50 11.22 -6.08
CA ALA A 86 9.78 10.54 -7.14
C ALA A 86 10.33 9.13 -7.42
N GLN A 87 11.65 8.93 -7.33
CA GLN A 87 12.25 7.61 -7.48
C GLN A 87 11.86 6.69 -6.32
N ALA A 88 12.09 7.14 -5.08
CA ALA A 88 11.72 6.36 -3.88
C ALA A 88 10.24 5.98 -3.87
N SER A 89 9.37 6.91 -4.27
CA SER A 89 7.92 6.68 -4.35
C SER A 89 7.55 5.62 -5.36
N ARG A 90 8.11 5.68 -6.57
CA ARG A 90 7.87 4.67 -7.60
C ARG A 90 8.27 3.28 -7.14
N GLU A 91 9.45 3.16 -6.55
CA GLU A 91 9.96 1.86 -6.11
C GLU A 91 9.19 1.32 -4.89
N ALA A 92 8.82 2.19 -3.94
CA ALA A 92 7.98 1.79 -2.80
C ALA A 92 6.59 1.33 -3.24
N SER A 93 5.99 2.01 -4.23
CA SER A 93 4.65 1.69 -4.73
C SER A 93 4.59 0.41 -5.55
N LEU A 94 5.62 0.11 -6.36
CA LEU A 94 5.66 -1.06 -7.25
C LEU A 94 5.51 -2.38 -6.48
N GLY A 95 6.15 -2.51 -5.32
CA GLY A 95 6.06 -3.72 -4.50
C GLY A 95 4.77 -3.84 -3.67
N ALA A 96 3.99 -2.77 -3.57
CA ALA A 96 2.85 -2.65 -2.67
C ALA A 96 1.49 -2.55 -3.38
N GLY A 97 1.47 -2.57 -4.70
CA GLY A 97 0.23 -2.42 -5.49
C GLY A 97 -0.40 -1.03 -5.42
N ALA A 98 0.38 -0.01 -5.03
CA ALA A 98 -0.07 1.37 -4.97
C ALA A 98 0.24 2.11 -6.29
N LYS A 99 -0.59 3.10 -6.62
CA LYS A 99 -0.37 4.02 -7.74
C LYS A 99 -0.02 5.40 -7.22
N VAL A 100 1.19 5.87 -7.50
CA VAL A 100 1.58 7.24 -7.18
C VAL A 100 0.83 8.19 -8.09
N TRP A 101 -0.02 9.03 -7.50
CA TRP A 101 -0.73 10.07 -8.23
C TRP A 101 0.14 11.31 -8.38
N LYS A 102 0.72 11.77 -7.28
CA LYS A 102 1.55 12.98 -7.28
C LYS A 102 2.66 12.87 -6.23
N THR A 103 3.76 13.53 -6.53
CA THR A 103 4.88 13.72 -5.62
C THR A 103 5.02 15.20 -5.30
N TYR A 104 5.02 15.54 -4.03
CA TYR A 104 5.28 16.87 -3.51
C TYR A 104 6.71 16.95 -2.99
N SER A 105 7.32 18.10 -3.13
CA SER A 105 8.70 18.32 -2.68
C SER A 105 8.80 19.61 -1.89
N PHE A 106 9.79 19.67 -1.00
CA PHE A 106 9.98 20.76 -0.06
C PHE A 106 8.84 20.85 0.97
N GLN A 107 8.60 22.04 1.50
CA GLN A 107 7.51 22.32 2.44
C GLN A 107 6.18 22.44 1.69
N LEU A 108 5.15 21.72 2.16
CA LEU A 108 3.81 21.79 1.62
C LEU A 108 3.23 23.19 1.75
N THR A 109 2.74 23.72 0.65
CA THR A 109 2.03 24.99 0.63
C THR A 109 0.56 24.82 1.00
N LYS A 110 -0.14 25.94 1.27
CA LYS A 110 -1.60 25.91 1.45
C LYS A 110 -2.36 25.40 0.21
N GLY A 111 -1.76 25.60 -0.97
CA GLY A 111 -2.31 25.10 -2.23
C GLY A 111 -2.20 23.56 -2.30
N ASP A 112 -1.01 23.02 -1.96
CA ASP A 112 -0.79 21.59 -1.94
C ASP A 112 -1.71 20.89 -0.94
N MET A 113 -1.91 21.46 0.25
CA MET A 113 -2.81 20.92 1.25
C MET A 113 -4.26 20.85 0.76
N ARG A 114 -4.76 21.88 0.05
CA ARG A 114 -6.10 21.85 -0.55
C ARG A 114 -6.20 20.76 -1.61
N GLU A 115 -5.19 20.65 -2.47
CA GLU A 115 -5.15 19.61 -3.50
C GLU A 115 -5.14 18.20 -2.90
N ILE A 116 -4.43 17.97 -1.80
CA ILE A 116 -4.43 16.69 -1.06
C ILE A 116 -5.81 16.41 -0.46
N GLU A 117 -6.44 17.43 0.15
CA GLU A 117 -7.81 17.35 0.68
C GLU A 117 -8.82 16.99 -0.41
N ASP A 118 -8.75 17.63 -1.59
CA ASP A 118 -9.68 17.39 -2.70
C ASP A 118 -9.47 16.00 -3.33
N TYR A 119 -8.22 15.54 -3.41
CA TYR A 119 -7.88 14.26 -4.03
C TYR A 119 -8.23 13.05 -3.16
N HIS A 120 -8.20 13.19 -1.84
CA HIS A 120 -8.42 12.10 -0.88
C HIS A 120 -7.56 10.85 -1.19
N PRO A 121 -6.23 10.93 -1.03
CA PRO A 121 -5.38 9.75 -1.19
C PRO A 121 -5.71 8.68 -0.15
N ASP A 122 -5.54 7.40 -0.53
CA ASP A 122 -5.73 6.27 0.36
C ASP A 122 -4.53 6.07 1.30
N ILE A 123 -3.37 6.61 0.94
CA ILE A 123 -2.12 6.52 1.72
C ILE A 123 -1.17 7.66 1.36
N ILE A 124 -0.44 8.14 2.35
CA ILE A 124 0.60 9.16 2.21
C ILE A 124 1.95 8.56 2.59
N LEU A 125 2.93 8.69 1.70
CA LEU A 125 4.34 8.39 1.98
C LEU A 125 5.06 9.70 2.32
N LEU A 126 5.39 9.90 3.60
CA LEU A 126 6.13 11.05 4.09
C LEU A 126 7.61 10.69 4.21
N THR A 127 8.42 11.28 3.36
CA THR A 127 9.87 11.10 3.31
C THR A 127 10.59 12.44 3.49
N GLY A 128 11.91 12.43 3.51
CA GLY A 128 12.73 13.64 3.46
C GLY A 128 13.90 13.62 4.42
N GLY A 129 15.01 14.16 3.91
CA GLY A 129 16.31 14.15 4.58
C GLY A 129 16.99 12.78 4.60
N THR A 130 18.30 12.77 4.47
CA THR A 130 19.13 11.61 4.81
C THR A 130 19.24 11.48 6.33
N ASP A 131 19.65 10.32 6.84
CA ASP A 131 19.83 10.12 8.27
C ASP A 131 20.89 11.07 8.83
N GLY A 132 20.54 11.83 9.86
CA GLY A 132 21.37 12.89 10.43
C GLY A 132 21.42 14.19 9.61
N GLY A 133 20.67 14.23 8.47
CA GLY A 133 20.55 15.44 7.64
C GLY A 133 19.36 16.33 8.03
N ASN A 134 18.73 16.95 7.02
CA ASN A 134 17.59 17.86 7.23
C ASN A 134 16.42 17.18 7.94
N THR A 135 15.94 17.77 9.02
CA THR A 135 14.75 17.35 9.78
C THR A 135 13.60 18.35 9.64
N GLU A 136 13.91 19.63 9.38
CA GLU A 136 12.91 20.72 9.41
C GLU A 136 11.79 20.50 8.41
N THR A 137 12.12 20.05 7.18
CA THR A 137 11.14 19.89 6.12
C THR A 137 10.13 18.77 6.42
N ILE A 138 10.61 17.62 6.89
CA ILE A 138 9.72 16.49 7.21
C ILE A 138 8.83 16.82 8.42
N LEU A 139 9.35 17.49 9.43
CA LEU A 139 8.58 17.92 10.60
C LEU A 139 7.53 18.97 10.23
N TYR A 140 7.89 19.95 9.40
CA TYR A 140 6.93 20.92 8.86
C TYR A 140 5.79 20.23 8.13
N ASN A 141 6.11 19.27 7.27
CA ASN A 141 5.14 18.52 6.49
C ASN A 141 4.27 17.61 7.38
N ALA A 142 4.84 17.00 8.42
CA ALA A 142 4.08 16.27 9.43
C ALA A 142 3.06 17.18 10.14
N GLN A 143 3.47 18.40 10.53
CA GLN A 143 2.56 19.40 11.13
C GLN A 143 1.45 19.85 10.16
N ALA A 144 1.74 19.96 8.87
CA ALA A 144 0.71 20.24 7.87
C ALA A 144 -0.29 19.08 7.76
N LEU A 145 0.21 17.86 7.64
CA LEU A 145 -0.61 16.64 7.50
C LEU A 145 -1.44 16.33 8.74
N SER A 146 -0.98 16.70 9.94
CA SER A 146 -1.76 16.53 11.18
C SER A 146 -3.11 17.28 11.15
N LYS A 147 -3.26 18.25 10.26
CA LYS A 147 -4.45 19.11 10.11
C LYS A 147 -5.41 18.66 9.02
N LEU A 148 -5.15 17.54 8.35
CA LEU A 148 -6.08 16.99 7.34
C LEU A 148 -7.46 16.77 7.97
N SER A 149 -8.52 17.04 7.20
CA SER A 149 -9.90 16.92 7.67
C SER A 149 -10.39 15.47 7.78
N TYR A 150 -9.70 14.53 7.16
CA TYR A 150 -10.00 13.09 7.16
C TYR A 150 -8.80 12.28 7.64
N ASP A 151 -9.04 11.04 8.07
CA ASP A 151 -7.96 10.12 8.43
C ASP A 151 -7.43 9.41 7.17
N CYS A 152 -6.13 9.49 6.98
CA CYS A 152 -5.40 8.85 5.91
C CYS A 152 -4.13 8.24 6.50
N PRO A 153 -3.87 6.95 6.28
CA PRO A 153 -2.64 6.32 6.74
C PRO A 153 -1.40 7.04 6.21
N ILE A 154 -0.49 7.37 7.13
CA ILE A 154 0.76 8.05 6.82
C ILE A 154 1.94 7.12 7.13
N VAL A 155 2.72 6.79 6.11
CA VAL A 155 3.98 6.04 6.27
C VAL A 155 5.11 7.04 6.35
N VAL A 156 5.73 7.15 7.53
CA VAL A 156 6.92 7.97 7.76
C VAL A 156 8.16 7.14 7.46
N ALA A 157 8.86 7.51 6.40
CA ALA A 157 10.02 6.79 5.86
C ALA A 157 11.16 7.75 5.50
N GLY A 158 11.37 8.78 6.30
CA GLY A 158 12.40 9.78 6.11
C GLY A 158 13.50 9.70 7.17
N ASN A 159 14.18 10.83 7.40
CA ASN A 159 15.28 10.94 8.34
C ASN A 159 14.93 10.35 9.71
N ARG A 160 15.66 9.31 10.13
CA ARG A 160 15.43 8.61 11.39
C ARG A 160 15.49 9.51 12.61
N ASN A 161 16.27 10.62 12.54
CA ASN A 161 16.41 11.57 13.65
C ASN A 161 15.14 12.42 13.87
N ALA A 162 14.24 12.46 12.89
CA ALA A 162 12.94 13.13 12.98
C ALA A 162 11.77 12.17 13.29
N ALA A 163 12.01 10.86 13.32
CA ALA A 163 10.96 9.84 13.39
C ALA A 163 10.09 9.96 14.65
N ASP A 164 10.71 10.10 15.82
CA ASP A 164 9.99 10.20 17.11
C ASP A 164 9.15 11.48 17.19
N GLU A 165 9.69 12.60 16.69
CA GLU A 165 8.97 13.86 16.65
C GLU A 165 7.82 13.85 15.62
N CYS A 166 8.00 13.19 14.48
CA CYS A 166 6.91 12.94 13.53
C CYS A 166 5.78 12.12 14.17
N LEU A 167 6.11 11.08 14.93
CA LEU A 167 5.11 10.28 15.67
C LEU A 167 4.33 11.13 16.67
N GLU A 168 5.00 11.98 17.44
CA GLU A 168 4.32 12.86 18.40
C GLU A 168 3.40 13.88 17.70
N ILE A 169 3.85 14.47 16.59
CA ILE A 169 3.06 15.41 15.79
C ILE A 169 1.81 14.73 15.19
N LEU A 170 1.95 13.49 14.76
CA LEU A 170 0.92 12.74 14.04
C LEU A 170 0.16 11.75 14.95
N LYS A 171 0.30 11.82 16.26
CA LYS A 171 -0.25 10.85 17.23
C LYS A 171 -1.74 10.57 17.11
N ASP A 172 -2.51 11.54 16.64
CA ASP A 172 -3.97 11.43 16.44
C ASP A 172 -4.33 10.91 15.04
N ARG A 173 -3.35 10.37 14.29
CA ARG A 173 -3.48 9.85 12.92
C ARG A 173 -3.04 8.39 12.86
N SER A 174 -3.47 7.70 11.82
CA SER A 174 -2.97 6.36 11.49
C SER A 174 -1.55 6.46 10.94
N VAL A 175 -0.53 6.22 11.76
CA VAL A 175 0.89 6.41 11.40
C VAL A 175 1.66 5.10 11.49
N TYR A 176 2.49 4.87 10.48
CA TYR A 176 3.46 3.78 10.43
C TYR A 176 4.86 4.34 10.21
N VAL A 177 5.78 4.06 11.10
CA VAL A 177 7.18 4.45 10.94
C VAL A 177 7.99 3.27 10.46
N CYS A 178 8.83 3.49 9.47
CA CYS A 178 9.79 2.52 8.97
C CYS A 178 11.16 3.17 8.74
N GLU A 179 12.13 2.36 8.34
CA GLU A 179 13.45 2.87 7.99
C GLU A 179 13.38 3.87 6.83
N ASN A 180 14.32 4.81 6.82
CA ASN A 180 14.42 5.83 5.79
C ASN A 180 14.57 5.19 4.39
N VAL A 181 13.74 5.61 3.44
CA VAL A 181 13.86 5.15 2.04
C VAL A 181 15.13 5.64 1.36
N MET A 182 15.77 6.67 1.92
CA MET A 182 17.06 7.20 1.47
C MET A 182 17.96 7.55 2.66
N PRO A 183 18.52 6.55 3.36
CA PRO A 183 19.35 6.79 4.55
C PRO A 183 20.60 7.60 4.22
N ARG A 184 21.13 7.44 3.01
CA ARG A 184 22.26 8.20 2.46
C ARG A 184 21.95 8.69 1.05
N LEU A 185 22.61 9.75 0.63
CA LEU A 185 22.41 10.30 -0.71
C LEU A 185 22.76 9.25 -1.78
N GLY A 186 21.79 8.95 -2.64
CA GLY A 186 21.93 7.95 -3.72
C GLY A 186 21.79 6.49 -3.29
N GLU A 187 21.54 6.21 -2.00
CA GLU A 187 21.29 4.86 -1.49
C GLU A 187 19.79 4.70 -1.19
N LEU A 188 19.09 3.92 -2.01
CA LEU A 188 17.67 3.63 -1.82
C LEU A 188 17.45 2.38 -0.96
N ASN A 189 16.59 2.51 0.06
CA ASN A 189 16.15 1.44 0.96
C ASN A 189 14.61 1.41 1.01
N VAL A 190 13.98 0.92 -0.04
CA VAL A 190 12.52 1.01 -0.21
C VAL A 190 11.76 -0.16 0.42
N LEU A 191 12.40 -1.31 0.64
CA LEU A 191 11.76 -2.51 1.17
C LEU A 191 11.03 -2.30 2.51
N PRO A 192 11.58 -1.56 3.49
CA PRO A 192 10.88 -1.27 4.74
C PRO A 192 9.58 -0.48 4.54
N ALA A 193 9.53 0.42 3.54
CA ALA A 193 8.33 1.21 3.25
C ALA A 193 7.26 0.40 2.48
N GLN A 194 7.64 -0.61 1.72
CA GLN A 194 6.70 -1.47 0.99
C GLN A 194 5.78 -2.25 1.93
N LYS A 195 6.29 -2.71 3.07
CA LYS A 195 5.50 -3.48 4.04
C LYS A 195 4.30 -2.68 4.61
N PRO A 196 4.49 -1.50 5.22
CA PRO A 196 3.38 -0.69 5.70
C PRO A 196 2.38 -0.33 4.60
N VAL A 197 2.86 0.01 3.38
CA VAL A 197 1.99 0.31 2.25
C VAL A 197 1.14 -0.91 1.87
N SER A 198 1.71 -2.11 1.86
CA SER A 198 0.96 -3.35 1.64
C SER A 198 -0.02 -3.66 2.77
N TYR A 199 0.38 -3.47 4.05
CA TYR A 199 -0.51 -3.69 5.19
C TYR A 199 -1.69 -2.75 5.19
N THR A 200 -1.51 -1.49 4.84
CA THR A 200 -2.60 -0.51 4.71
C THR A 200 -3.58 -0.94 3.62
N HIS A 201 -3.07 -1.49 2.52
CA HIS A 201 -3.90 -2.07 1.47
C HIS A 201 -4.74 -3.25 1.97
N LEU A 202 -4.19 -4.09 2.86
CA LEU A 202 -4.86 -5.28 3.42
C LEU A 202 -5.82 -4.96 4.60
N THR A 203 -5.69 -3.80 5.25
CA THR A 203 -6.47 -3.41 6.43
C THR A 203 -7.53 -2.35 6.17
N LEU A 204 -7.52 -1.70 5.00
CA LEU A 204 -8.63 -0.85 4.59
C LEU A 204 -9.91 -1.69 4.49
N PRO A 205 -11.09 -1.15 4.87
CA PRO A 205 -12.34 -1.93 4.98
C PRO A 205 -12.81 -2.59 3.69
N THR A 206 -12.10 -2.43 2.60
CA THR A 206 -12.34 -3.06 1.29
C THR A 206 -11.74 -4.47 1.19
N ILE A 207 -11.08 -5.00 2.24
CA ILE A 207 -10.40 -6.29 2.15
C ILE A 207 -10.84 -7.21 3.27
N LEU A 208 -11.60 -8.15 2.82
CA LEU A 208 -11.80 -9.52 3.23
C LEU A 208 -10.83 -10.05 4.30
N ARG A 209 -11.33 -10.21 5.52
CA ARG A 209 -10.92 -11.35 6.32
C ARG A 209 -11.44 -12.60 5.59
N VAL A 210 -10.58 -13.27 4.87
CA VAL A 210 -10.80 -14.63 4.39
C VAL A 210 -10.46 -15.61 5.49
#